data_c30c259f5c6ec06a8a2c3315cc1b3c08
#
_entry.id   c30c259f5c6ec06a8a2c3315cc1b3c08
#
_cell.length_a   1.000
_cell.length_b   1.000
_cell.length_c   1.000
_cell.angle_alpha   90.00
_cell.angle_beta   90.00
_cell.angle_gamma   90.00
#
_symmetry.space_group_name_H-M   'P 1'
#
loop_
_entity.id
_entity.type
_entity.pdbx_description
1 polymer ?
#
loop_
_entity_poly.entity_id
_entity_poly.type
_entity_poly.pdbx_seq_one_letter_code
_entity_poly.pdbx_strand_id
1 'polypeptide(L)'
;MRRIAAKAGITPGAIYKHFSGKEDMFEEIFAESGNKLMLLSESMLQTDFTSMTDDQLLQVLYSGISIRTFELLEDDMQLFHMLLKNDSGTYLSRFRKIYIEQCTGFAMQYYSELYKRGLASNQLSEKTVYILSSSEFSMVCEIIADDSCKNGITPECKQAFLEAMNILLHGLEAALGIKKQEEPKHGKN
;
A
#
# COMPACT_ATOMS: atom_id res chain seq x y z
N MET A 1 9.77 -24.44 -14.26
CA MET A 1 11.24 -24.70 -14.24
C MET A 1 11.81 -25.08 -15.62
N ARG A 2 11.38 -26.13 -16.33
CA ARG A 2 11.96 -26.51 -17.65
C ARG A 2 11.94 -25.38 -18.69
N ARG A 3 10.83 -24.64 -18.82
CA ARG A 3 10.71 -23.51 -19.75
C ARG A 3 11.61 -22.32 -19.36
N ILE A 4 11.80 -22.10 -18.06
CA ILE A 4 12.70 -21.06 -17.54
C ILE A 4 14.14 -21.42 -17.89
N ALA A 5 14.54 -22.65 -17.58
CA ALA A 5 15.89 -23.15 -17.91
C ALA A 5 16.20 -23.04 -19.43
N ALA A 6 15.24 -23.46 -20.28
CA ALA A 6 15.38 -23.35 -21.73
C ALA A 6 15.54 -21.88 -22.19
N LYS A 7 14.77 -20.94 -21.65
CA LYS A 7 14.90 -19.50 -21.97
C LYS A 7 16.23 -18.91 -21.48
N ALA A 8 16.71 -19.37 -20.33
CA ALA A 8 17.98 -18.91 -19.74
C ALA A 8 19.20 -19.60 -20.33
N GLY A 9 19.04 -20.57 -21.25
CA GLY A 9 20.15 -21.31 -21.85
C GLY A 9 20.88 -22.24 -20.88
N ILE A 10 20.23 -22.65 -19.77
CA ILE A 10 20.81 -23.51 -18.73
C ILE A 10 20.00 -24.81 -18.58
N THR A 11 20.54 -25.78 -17.84
CA THR A 11 19.80 -27.01 -17.55
C THR A 11 18.81 -26.84 -16.40
N PRO A 12 17.69 -27.57 -16.37
CA PRO A 12 16.80 -27.57 -15.22
C PRO A 12 17.51 -27.96 -13.91
N GLY A 13 18.48 -28.88 -13.98
CA GLY A 13 19.28 -29.28 -12.83
C GLY A 13 20.18 -28.15 -12.27
N ALA A 14 20.63 -27.21 -13.12
CA ALA A 14 21.36 -26.03 -12.66
C ALA A 14 20.46 -25.13 -11.82
N ILE A 15 19.17 -24.95 -12.20
CA ILE A 15 18.21 -24.17 -11.40
C ILE A 15 17.94 -24.85 -10.06
N TYR A 16 17.72 -26.18 -10.06
CA TYR A 16 17.41 -26.93 -8.83
C TYR A 16 18.59 -27.04 -7.84
N LYS A 17 19.82 -26.65 -8.24
CA LYS A 17 20.93 -26.48 -7.29
C LYS A 17 20.78 -25.25 -6.40
N HIS A 18 20.06 -24.24 -6.87
CA HIS A 18 19.90 -22.95 -6.18
C HIS A 18 18.50 -22.77 -5.58
N PHE A 19 17.48 -23.33 -6.22
CA PHE A 19 16.09 -23.15 -5.84
C PHE A 19 15.38 -24.49 -5.68
N SER A 20 14.69 -24.68 -4.56
CA SER A 20 13.90 -25.89 -4.30
C SER A 20 12.67 -26.01 -5.21
N GLY A 21 12.19 -24.88 -5.74
CA GLY A 21 11.02 -24.81 -6.61
C GLY A 21 10.80 -23.43 -7.23
N LYS A 22 9.67 -23.29 -7.91
CA LYS A 22 9.26 -22.03 -8.52
C LYS A 22 9.04 -20.94 -7.45
N GLU A 23 8.49 -21.32 -6.33
CA GLU A 23 8.14 -20.46 -5.22
C GLU A 23 9.37 -19.86 -4.54
N ASP A 24 10.33 -20.71 -4.22
CA ASP A 24 11.63 -20.32 -3.67
C ASP A 24 12.37 -19.35 -4.61
N MET A 25 12.32 -19.60 -5.92
CA MET A 25 12.86 -18.69 -6.92
C MET A 25 12.09 -17.35 -6.96
N PHE A 26 10.76 -17.36 -6.78
CA PHE A 26 9.98 -16.13 -6.68
C PHE A 26 10.34 -15.34 -5.43
N GLU A 27 10.44 -16.00 -4.28
CA GLU A 27 10.85 -15.36 -3.03
C GLU A 27 12.19 -14.65 -3.17
N GLU A 28 13.18 -15.31 -3.77
CA GLU A 28 14.51 -14.71 -3.98
C GLU A 28 14.46 -13.49 -4.91
N ILE A 29 13.72 -13.58 -6.02
CA ILE A 29 13.60 -12.49 -6.99
C ILE A 29 12.88 -11.27 -6.38
N PHE A 30 11.87 -11.49 -5.55
CA PHE A 30 11.04 -10.41 -4.98
C PHE A 30 11.50 -9.97 -3.60
N ALA A 31 12.46 -10.66 -2.98
CA ALA A 31 12.88 -10.39 -1.61
C ALA A 31 13.30 -8.94 -1.40
N GLU A 32 14.07 -8.36 -2.31
CA GLU A 32 14.55 -6.98 -2.16
C GLU A 32 13.39 -5.97 -2.24
N SER A 33 12.57 -6.05 -3.28
CA SER A 33 11.46 -5.11 -3.50
C SER A 33 10.33 -5.32 -2.48
N GLY A 34 10.02 -6.58 -2.15
CA GLY A 34 9.07 -6.91 -1.10
C GLY A 34 9.52 -6.40 0.26
N ASN A 35 10.79 -6.52 0.60
CA ASN A 35 11.34 -6.02 1.85
C ASN A 35 11.29 -4.50 1.95
N LYS A 36 11.48 -3.74 0.86
CA LYS A 36 11.32 -2.28 0.88
C LYS A 36 9.90 -1.88 1.32
N LEU A 37 8.87 -2.53 0.78
CA LEU A 37 7.47 -2.27 1.16
C LEU A 37 7.17 -2.73 2.59
N MET A 38 7.71 -3.86 3.02
CA MET A 38 7.53 -4.35 4.39
C MET A 38 8.19 -3.41 5.40
N LEU A 39 9.40 -2.94 5.14
CA LEU A 39 10.09 -1.97 5.99
C LEU A 39 9.33 -0.64 6.06
N LEU A 40 8.72 -0.20 4.95
CA LEU A 40 7.86 0.98 4.97
C LEU A 40 6.67 0.77 5.91
N SER A 41 5.91 -0.31 5.75
CA SER A 41 4.75 -0.60 6.59
C SER A 41 5.10 -0.83 8.06
N GLU A 42 6.25 -1.44 8.36
CA GLU A 42 6.79 -1.57 9.72
C GLU A 42 7.14 -0.20 10.31
N SER A 43 7.79 0.69 9.54
CA SER A 43 8.13 2.03 9.99
C SER A 43 6.89 2.87 10.30
N MET A 44 5.81 2.66 9.56
CA MET A 44 4.52 3.29 9.83
C MET A 44 3.95 2.89 11.19
N LEU A 45 4.05 1.61 11.56
CA LEU A 45 3.60 1.10 12.87
C LEU A 45 4.37 1.72 14.06
N GLN A 46 5.60 2.21 13.82
CA GLN A 46 6.42 2.89 14.84
C GLN A 46 6.13 4.39 14.95
N THR A 47 5.15 4.91 14.19
CA THR A 47 4.82 6.34 14.21
C THR A 47 4.23 6.73 15.56
N ASP A 48 4.86 7.69 16.24
CA ASP A 48 4.34 8.25 17.48
C ASP A 48 3.38 9.41 17.20
N PHE A 49 2.11 9.10 17.07
CA PHE A 49 1.07 10.10 16.88
C PHE A 49 0.85 11.00 18.10
N THR A 50 1.26 10.57 19.29
CA THR A 50 1.03 11.32 20.53
C THR A 50 1.91 12.57 20.63
N SER A 51 3.06 12.58 19.95
CA SER A 51 3.99 13.71 19.89
C SER A 51 3.61 14.77 18.85
N MET A 52 2.66 14.46 17.93
CA MET A 52 2.25 15.37 16.87
C MET A 52 1.30 16.45 17.38
N THR A 53 1.35 17.65 16.78
CA THR A 53 0.28 18.66 16.95
C THR A 53 -1.00 18.22 16.24
N ASP A 54 -2.12 18.85 16.58
CA ASP A 54 -3.41 18.52 15.94
C ASP A 54 -3.38 18.77 14.43
N ASP A 55 -2.73 19.86 13.99
CA ASP A 55 -2.55 20.15 12.55
C ASP A 55 -1.70 19.11 11.85
N GLN A 56 -0.59 18.68 12.46
CA GLN A 56 0.23 17.60 11.93
C GLN A 56 -0.54 16.30 11.85
N LEU A 57 -1.34 16.00 12.88
CA LEU A 57 -2.14 14.80 12.92
C LEU A 57 -3.21 14.80 11.81
N LEU A 58 -3.88 15.93 11.58
CA LEU A 58 -4.82 16.08 10.47
C LEU A 58 -4.14 15.98 9.11
N GLN A 59 -2.91 16.47 8.97
CA GLN A 59 -2.15 16.36 7.74
C GLN A 59 -1.78 14.90 7.39
N VAL A 60 -1.66 14.01 8.36
CA VAL A 60 -1.41 12.58 8.09
C VAL A 60 -2.48 11.99 7.19
N LEU A 61 -3.76 12.39 7.34
CA LEU A 61 -4.86 11.93 6.50
C LEU A 61 -4.63 12.22 5.00
N TYR A 62 -3.97 13.33 4.71
CA TYR A 62 -3.68 13.82 3.35
C TYR A 62 -2.26 13.53 2.89
N SER A 63 -1.43 12.89 3.72
CA SER A 63 0.02 12.75 3.48
C SER A 63 0.40 11.80 2.34
N GLY A 64 -0.59 11.21 1.67
CA GLY A 64 -0.34 10.44 0.45
C GLY A 64 0.51 9.19 0.66
N ILE A 65 0.30 8.44 1.76
CA ILE A 65 1.01 7.17 2.01
C ILE A 65 0.93 6.25 0.79
N SER A 66 -0.23 6.22 0.13
CA SER A 66 -0.43 5.48 -1.11
C SER A 66 0.44 5.99 -2.26
N ILE A 67 0.74 7.30 -2.33
CA ILE A 67 1.65 7.87 -3.33
C ILE A 67 3.08 7.39 -3.07
N ARG A 68 3.54 7.37 -1.82
CA ARG A 68 4.87 6.83 -1.46
C ARG A 68 4.99 5.35 -1.80
N THR A 69 3.92 4.59 -1.62
CA THR A 69 3.88 3.19 -2.04
C THR A 69 4.11 3.07 -3.55
N PHE A 70 3.47 3.93 -4.36
CA PHE A 70 3.70 3.95 -5.80
C PHE A 70 5.13 4.34 -6.17
N GLU A 71 5.69 5.36 -5.54
CA GLU A 71 7.08 5.78 -5.78
C GLU A 71 8.07 4.63 -5.51
N LEU A 72 7.85 3.85 -4.45
CA LEU A 72 8.67 2.68 -4.15
C LEU A 72 8.47 1.52 -5.14
N LEU A 73 7.30 1.42 -5.76
CA LEU A 73 6.99 0.39 -6.75
C LEU A 73 7.47 0.76 -8.15
N GLU A 74 7.67 2.05 -8.44
CA GLU A 74 7.96 2.54 -9.78
C GLU A 74 9.24 1.94 -10.36
N ASP A 75 10.29 1.82 -9.55
CA ASP A 75 11.58 1.23 -9.96
C ASP A 75 11.47 -0.27 -10.26
N ASP A 76 10.55 -0.96 -9.60
CA ASP A 76 10.38 -2.42 -9.68
C ASP A 76 9.06 -2.82 -10.38
N MET A 77 8.43 -1.89 -11.12
CA MET A 77 7.10 -2.08 -11.72
C MET A 77 6.99 -3.34 -12.58
N GLN A 78 8.00 -3.61 -13.43
CA GLN A 78 8.02 -4.82 -14.28
C GLN A 78 7.99 -6.10 -13.44
N LEU A 79 8.71 -6.09 -12.33
CA LEU A 79 8.80 -7.21 -11.41
C LEU A 79 7.45 -7.47 -10.75
N PHE A 80 6.80 -6.43 -10.20
CA PHE A 80 5.48 -6.54 -9.58
C PHE A 80 4.40 -6.90 -10.59
N HIS A 81 4.43 -6.35 -11.79
CA HIS A 81 3.53 -6.73 -12.88
C HIS A 81 3.66 -8.22 -13.22
N MET A 82 4.90 -8.71 -13.35
CA MET A 82 5.19 -10.13 -13.59
C MET A 82 4.70 -11.00 -12.44
N LEU A 83 4.86 -10.58 -11.18
CA LEU A 83 4.38 -11.28 -10.00
C LEU A 83 2.86 -11.43 -10.05
N LEU A 84 2.13 -10.32 -10.23
CA LEU A 84 0.66 -10.33 -10.24
C LEU A 84 0.09 -11.19 -11.37
N LYS A 85 0.72 -11.19 -12.54
CA LYS A 85 0.28 -11.99 -13.70
C LYS A 85 0.61 -13.49 -13.60
N ASN A 86 1.60 -13.88 -12.81
CA ASN A 86 2.13 -15.24 -12.83
C ASN A 86 2.17 -15.93 -11.45
N ASP A 87 1.76 -15.22 -10.38
CA ASP A 87 1.73 -15.81 -9.05
C ASP A 87 0.68 -16.92 -8.98
N SER A 88 1.09 -18.09 -8.58
CA SER A 88 0.22 -19.24 -8.31
C SER A 88 -0.35 -19.23 -6.87
N GLY A 89 -0.14 -18.16 -6.11
CA GLY A 89 -0.95 -17.87 -4.96
C GLY A 89 -0.32 -17.86 -3.59
N THR A 90 0.89 -18.37 -3.35
CA THR A 90 1.41 -18.45 -1.97
C THR A 90 2.24 -17.26 -1.54
N TYR A 91 3.17 -16.79 -2.37
CA TYR A 91 4.02 -15.66 -2.01
C TYR A 91 3.20 -14.36 -1.87
N LEU A 92 2.46 -13.99 -2.92
CA LEU A 92 1.65 -12.77 -2.92
C LEU A 92 0.57 -12.78 -1.84
N SER A 93 -0.07 -13.94 -1.60
CA SER A 93 -1.10 -14.07 -0.56
C SER A 93 -0.53 -13.85 0.84
N ARG A 94 0.67 -14.39 1.13
CA ARG A 94 1.38 -14.19 2.40
C ARG A 94 1.80 -12.74 2.58
N PHE A 95 2.44 -12.16 1.56
CA PHE A 95 2.84 -10.76 1.53
C PHE A 95 1.64 -9.83 1.75
N ARG A 96 0.56 -10.01 0.97
CA ARG A 96 -0.68 -9.25 1.08
C ARG A 96 -1.23 -9.26 2.50
N LYS A 97 -1.31 -10.46 3.11
CA LYS A 97 -1.87 -10.59 4.46
C LYS A 97 -1.10 -9.75 5.46
N ILE A 98 0.22 -9.91 5.52
CA ILE A 98 1.09 -9.19 6.47
C ILE A 98 1.01 -7.68 6.23
N TYR A 99 1.12 -7.24 4.97
CA TYR A 99 1.08 -5.83 4.61
C TYR A 99 -0.25 -5.17 5.01
N ILE A 100 -1.39 -5.81 4.72
CA ILE A 100 -2.71 -5.30 5.10
C ILE A 100 -2.88 -5.26 6.63
N GLU A 101 -2.39 -6.26 7.36
CA GLU A 101 -2.42 -6.27 8.83
C GLU A 101 -1.61 -5.11 9.41
N GLN A 102 -0.44 -4.81 8.86
CA GLN A 102 0.39 -3.67 9.28
C GLN A 102 -0.28 -2.33 8.96
N CYS A 103 -0.81 -2.15 7.75
CA CYS A 103 -1.55 -0.95 7.38
C CYS A 103 -2.79 -0.74 8.27
N THR A 104 -3.51 -1.83 8.59
CA THR A 104 -4.65 -1.80 9.51
C THR A 104 -4.22 -1.34 10.90
N GLY A 105 -3.14 -1.90 11.43
CA GLY A 105 -2.59 -1.51 12.74
C GLY A 105 -2.21 -0.04 12.81
N PHE A 106 -1.53 0.48 11.78
CA PHE A 106 -1.21 1.90 11.64
C PHE A 106 -2.47 2.77 11.65
N ALA A 107 -3.44 2.45 10.81
CA ALA A 107 -4.67 3.22 10.69
C ALA A 107 -5.49 3.20 12.00
N MET A 108 -5.55 2.07 12.69
CA MET A 108 -6.22 1.96 13.99
C MET A 108 -5.57 2.84 15.05
N GLN A 109 -4.24 2.88 15.14
CA GLN A 109 -3.51 3.76 16.05
C GLN A 109 -3.82 5.23 15.74
N TYR A 110 -3.76 5.59 14.46
CA TYR A 110 -4.02 6.94 13.97
C TYR A 110 -5.46 7.40 14.26
N TYR A 111 -6.48 6.61 13.89
CA TYR A 111 -7.88 6.96 14.11
C TYR A 111 -8.23 7.00 15.60
N SER A 112 -7.62 6.13 16.42
CA SER A 112 -7.77 6.18 17.87
C SER A 112 -7.25 7.49 18.45
N GLU A 113 -6.12 8.00 17.96
CA GLU A 113 -5.56 9.26 18.44
C GLU A 113 -6.39 10.47 18.00
N LEU A 114 -6.89 10.49 16.75
CA LEU A 114 -7.85 11.50 16.30
C LEU A 114 -9.09 11.56 17.19
N TYR A 115 -9.66 10.40 17.52
CA TYR A 115 -10.83 10.31 18.37
C TYR A 115 -10.54 10.79 19.81
N LYS A 116 -9.44 10.36 20.41
CA LYS A 116 -9.02 10.77 21.77
C LYS A 116 -8.89 12.30 21.90
N ARG A 117 -8.38 12.95 20.86
CA ARG A 117 -8.24 14.41 20.83
C ARG A 117 -9.51 15.16 20.42
N GLY A 118 -10.58 14.46 20.11
CA GLY A 118 -11.85 15.05 19.65
C GLY A 118 -11.77 15.66 18.25
N LEU A 119 -10.74 15.29 17.45
CA LEU A 119 -10.60 15.66 16.04
C LEU A 119 -11.51 14.81 15.16
N ALA A 120 -11.83 13.59 15.58
CA ALA A 120 -12.85 12.73 15.00
C ALA A 120 -13.99 12.52 16.00
N SER A 121 -15.23 12.45 15.50
CA SER A 121 -16.43 12.22 16.32
C SER A 121 -16.79 10.74 16.41
N ASN A 122 -16.34 9.92 15.48
CA ASN A 122 -16.66 8.51 15.39
C ASN A 122 -15.40 7.65 15.40
N GLN A 123 -15.56 6.40 15.81
CA GLN A 123 -14.56 5.35 15.70
C GLN A 123 -14.99 4.32 14.67
N LEU A 124 -14.04 3.78 13.93
CA LEU A 124 -14.25 2.67 13.01
C LEU A 124 -13.89 1.35 13.69
N SER A 125 -14.61 0.29 13.37
CA SER A 125 -14.22 -1.05 13.82
C SER A 125 -12.94 -1.51 13.10
N GLU A 126 -12.12 -2.31 13.77
CA GLU A 126 -10.93 -2.91 13.16
C GLU A 126 -11.26 -3.66 11.87
N LYS A 127 -12.40 -4.36 11.84
CA LYS A 127 -12.86 -5.06 10.63
C LYS A 127 -13.15 -4.10 9.47
N THR A 128 -13.74 -2.93 9.75
CA THR A 128 -13.96 -1.89 8.74
C THR A 128 -12.64 -1.37 8.21
N VAL A 129 -11.69 -1.06 9.09
CA VAL A 129 -10.36 -0.57 8.73
C VAL A 129 -9.60 -1.61 7.92
N TYR A 130 -9.65 -2.89 8.31
CA TYR A 130 -9.05 -3.99 7.55
C TYR A 130 -9.61 -4.09 6.12
N ILE A 131 -10.94 -3.95 5.95
CA ILE A 131 -11.58 -3.97 4.62
C ILE A 131 -11.11 -2.78 3.78
N LEU A 132 -10.99 -1.58 4.37
CA LEU A 132 -10.48 -0.39 3.68
C LEU A 132 -9.03 -0.58 3.24
N SER A 133 -8.14 -1.01 4.14
CA SER A 133 -6.73 -1.30 3.81
C SER A 133 -6.60 -2.38 2.74
N SER A 134 -7.46 -3.42 2.77
CA SER A 134 -7.52 -4.44 1.73
C SER A 134 -7.98 -3.88 0.38
N SER A 135 -8.90 -2.93 0.38
CA SER A 135 -9.39 -2.28 -0.84
C SER A 135 -8.32 -1.37 -1.45
N GLU A 136 -7.59 -0.61 -0.63
CA GLU A 136 -6.46 0.21 -1.07
C GLU A 136 -5.36 -0.65 -1.70
N PHE A 137 -4.98 -1.76 -1.04
CA PHE A 137 -4.03 -2.71 -1.60
C PHE A 137 -4.51 -3.27 -2.95
N SER A 138 -5.79 -3.59 -3.07
CA SER A 138 -6.36 -4.11 -4.32
C SER A 138 -6.34 -3.07 -5.44
N MET A 139 -6.63 -1.79 -5.14
CA MET A 139 -6.51 -0.71 -6.13
C MET A 139 -5.08 -0.56 -6.67
N VAL A 140 -4.08 -0.66 -5.79
CA VAL A 140 -2.66 -0.67 -6.20
C VAL A 140 -2.37 -1.86 -7.11
N CYS A 141 -2.83 -3.05 -6.74
CA CYS A 141 -2.64 -4.26 -7.57
C CYS A 141 -3.29 -4.14 -8.95
N GLU A 142 -4.48 -3.55 -9.07
CA GLU A 142 -5.15 -3.35 -10.37
C GLU A 142 -4.32 -2.44 -11.30
N ILE A 143 -3.76 -1.36 -10.76
CA ILE A 143 -2.88 -0.46 -11.55
C ILE A 143 -1.61 -1.20 -11.99
N ILE A 144 -0.97 -1.95 -11.09
CA ILE A 144 0.24 -2.70 -11.43
C ILE A 144 -0.06 -3.80 -12.45
N ALA A 145 -1.25 -4.43 -12.39
CA ALA A 145 -1.66 -5.48 -13.31
C ALA A 145 -2.05 -4.96 -14.70
N ASP A 146 -2.26 -3.65 -14.87
CA ASP A 146 -2.56 -3.05 -16.17
C ASP A 146 -1.38 -3.18 -17.12
N ASP A 147 -1.61 -3.73 -18.32
CA ASP A 147 -0.55 -3.96 -19.30
C ASP A 147 0.08 -2.66 -19.82
N SER A 148 -0.62 -1.53 -19.74
CA SER A 148 -0.07 -0.21 -20.07
C SER A 148 0.96 0.26 -19.07
N CYS A 149 0.90 -0.22 -17.83
CA CYS A 149 1.78 0.14 -16.73
C CYS A 149 3.00 -0.78 -16.54
N LYS A 150 3.17 -1.81 -17.37
CA LYS A 150 4.25 -2.82 -17.22
C LYS A 150 5.68 -2.27 -17.21
N ASN A 151 5.91 -1.08 -17.77
CA ASN A 151 7.23 -0.43 -17.83
C ASN A 151 7.31 0.84 -16.96
N GLY A 152 6.30 1.09 -16.15
CA GLY A 152 6.15 2.28 -15.33
C GLY A 152 4.70 2.74 -15.30
N ILE A 153 4.33 3.51 -14.29
CA ILE A 153 2.95 3.98 -14.14
C ILE A 153 2.67 5.08 -15.18
N THR A 154 1.65 4.87 -16.01
CA THR A 154 1.22 5.89 -16.97
C THR A 154 0.54 7.08 -16.25
N PRO A 155 0.61 8.31 -16.81
CA PRO A 155 -0.10 9.46 -16.26
C PRO A 155 -1.60 9.23 -16.07
N GLU A 156 -2.23 8.49 -16.99
CA GLU A 156 -3.65 8.14 -16.93
C GLU A 156 -3.95 7.21 -15.73
N CYS A 157 -3.18 6.15 -15.55
CA CYS A 157 -3.31 5.25 -14.41
C CYS A 157 -3.04 5.96 -13.09
N LYS A 158 -2.03 6.84 -13.04
CA LYS A 158 -1.73 7.65 -11.85
C LYS A 158 -2.89 8.58 -11.51
N GLN A 159 -3.47 9.25 -12.51
CA GLN A 159 -4.63 10.13 -12.32
C GLN A 159 -5.84 9.35 -11.81
N ALA A 160 -6.19 8.22 -12.43
CA ALA A 160 -7.30 7.37 -12.02
C ALA A 160 -7.14 6.88 -10.56
N PHE A 161 -5.92 6.50 -10.17
CA PHE A 161 -5.64 6.12 -8.79
C PHE A 161 -5.85 7.28 -7.82
N LEU A 162 -5.32 8.47 -8.13
CA LEU A 162 -5.49 9.65 -7.28
C LEU A 162 -6.96 10.05 -7.11
N GLU A 163 -7.75 9.93 -8.17
CA GLU A 163 -9.21 10.17 -8.11
C GLU A 163 -9.91 9.14 -7.21
N ALA A 164 -9.60 7.85 -7.36
CA ALA A 164 -10.15 6.79 -6.52
C ALA A 164 -9.77 6.97 -5.04
N MET A 165 -8.51 7.30 -4.77
CA MET A 165 -8.02 7.59 -3.40
C MET A 165 -8.71 8.81 -2.81
N ASN A 166 -8.94 9.87 -3.60
CA ASN A 166 -9.64 11.07 -3.13
C ASN A 166 -11.10 10.76 -2.75
N ILE A 167 -11.79 9.92 -3.51
CA ILE A 167 -13.15 9.46 -3.18
C ILE A 167 -13.14 8.68 -1.86
N LEU A 168 -12.19 7.76 -1.71
CA LEU A 168 -12.05 6.97 -0.47
C LEU A 168 -11.76 7.87 0.73
N LEU A 169 -10.87 8.84 0.58
CA LEU A 169 -10.49 9.80 1.62
C LEU A 169 -11.68 10.63 2.08
N HIS A 170 -12.48 11.18 1.17
CA HIS A 170 -13.67 11.93 1.54
C HIS A 170 -14.73 11.07 2.23
N GLY A 171 -14.89 9.80 1.80
CA GLY A 171 -15.74 8.84 2.49
C GLY A 171 -15.25 8.56 3.91
N LEU A 172 -13.95 8.43 4.10
CA LEU A 172 -13.30 8.20 5.38
C LEU A 172 -13.43 9.41 6.32
N GLU A 173 -13.19 10.63 5.82
CA GLU A 173 -13.42 11.87 6.57
C GLU A 173 -14.85 11.96 7.11
N ALA A 174 -15.83 11.68 6.25
CA ALA A 174 -17.23 11.69 6.63
C ALA A 174 -17.56 10.59 7.67
N ALA A 175 -17.02 9.37 7.48
CA ALA A 175 -17.24 8.25 8.38
C ALA A 175 -16.63 8.49 9.77
N LEU A 176 -15.44 9.09 9.84
CA LEU A 176 -14.77 9.49 11.08
C LEU A 176 -15.41 10.72 11.73
N GLY A 177 -16.19 11.50 10.96
CA GLY A 177 -16.74 12.78 11.40
C GLY A 177 -15.64 13.78 11.75
N ILE A 178 -14.64 13.92 10.85
CA ILE A 178 -13.54 14.87 11.00
C ILE A 178 -14.10 16.29 11.01
N LYS A 179 -13.76 17.06 12.03
CA LYS A 179 -14.14 18.47 12.11
C LYS A 179 -13.31 19.27 11.12
N LYS A 180 -13.94 19.80 10.08
CA LYS A 180 -13.27 20.81 9.22
C LYS A 180 -12.97 22.02 10.08
N GLN A 181 -11.71 22.46 10.09
CA GLN A 181 -11.37 23.75 10.67
C GLN A 181 -12.15 24.81 9.88
N GLU A 182 -12.97 25.61 10.58
CA GLU A 182 -13.58 26.79 9.96
C GLU A 182 -12.44 27.69 9.49
N GLU A 183 -12.38 28.01 8.20
CA GLU A 183 -11.47 29.05 7.72
C GLU A 183 -11.71 30.31 8.56
N PRO A 184 -10.63 30.94 9.06
CA PRO A 184 -10.78 32.17 9.81
C PRO A 184 -11.53 33.17 8.92
N LYS A 185 -12.75 33.53 9.34
CA LYS A 185 -13.51 34.57 8.66
C LYS A 185 -12.65 35.81 8.59
N HIS A 186 -12.04 36.08 7.43
CA HIS A 186 -11.39 37.34 7.18
C HIS A 186 -12.44 38.45 7.41
N GLY A 187 -12.35 39.07 8.59
CA GLY A 187 -13.17 40.22 8.92
C GLY A 187 -13.01 41.27 7.83
N LYS A 188 -14.07 41.53 7.13
CA LYS A 188 -14.20 42.76 6.32
C LYS A 188 -14.20 43.92 7.32
N ASN A 189 -13.11 44.63 7.41
CA ASN A 189 -13.06 46.02 7.85
C ASN A 189 -12.98 46.91 6.62
#